data_f3438bdd0aa673ff543dc87dbcc1df54
#
_entry.id   f3438bdd0aa673ff543dc87dbcc1df54
#
_cell.length_a   1.000
_cell.length_b   1.000
_cell.length_c   1.000
_cell.angle_alpha   90.00
_cell.angle_beta   90.00
_cell.angle_gamma   90.00
#
_symmetry.space_group_name_H-M   'P 1'
#
loop_
_entity.id
_entity.type
_entity.pdbx_description
1 polymer ?
#
loop_
_entity_poly.entity_id
_entity_poly.type
_entity_poly.pdbx_seq_one_letter_code
_entity_poly.pdbx_strand_id
1 'polypeptide(L)'
;MPESDERFQSIVDRNSRQFRTVGDMVYEVLREGILKGVFAPGERLRQDQLAEAIGVSRIPVRSALLQLEADGLITFHPYRGAVVNKLTPDEMREIYELRAVLEAHALRKAIGAMTPERLAHLEQLARELNAIADGEEFLTRRNEFYGELY
;
A
#
# COMPACT_ATOMS: atom_id res chain seq x y z
N MET A 1 19.73 -5.02 5.92
CA MET A 1 20.06 -5.24 4.50
C MET A 1 19.65 -6.67 4.03
N PRO A 2 20.08 -7.82 4.59
CA PRO A 2 19.62 -9.12 4.06
C PRO A 2 18.10 -9.32 4.15
N GLU A 3 17.47 -8.89 5.21
CA GLU A 3 16.03 -9.09 5.47
C GLU A 3 15.11 -8.29 4.52
N SER A 4 15.51 -7.09 4.09
CA SER A 4 14.79 -6.32 3.07
C SER A 4 14.91 -6.95 1.67
N ASP A 5 16.06 -7.55 1.36
CA ASP A 5 16.30 -8.21 0.07
C ASP A 5 15.48 -9.51 -0.05
N GLU A 6 15.38 -10.31 1.02
CA GLU A 6 14.54 -11.51 1.07
C GLU A 6 13.05 -11.17 0.96
N ARG A 7 12.60 -10.13 1.65
CA ARG A 7 11.22 -9.63 1.57
C ARG A 7 10.88 -9.14 0.15
N PHE A 8 11.80 -8.40 -0.46
CA PHE A 8 11.61 -7.94 -1.84
C PHE A 8 11.54 -9.10 -2.82
N GLN A 9 12.42 -10.08 -2.72
CA GLN A 9 12.41 -11.27 -3.58
C GLN A 9 11.11 -12.06 -3.45
N SER A 10 10.56 -12.20 -2.24
CA SER A 10 9.27 -12.83 -2.01
C SER A 10 8.12 -12.11 -2.75
N ILE A 11 8.16 -10.77 -2.80
CA ILE A 11 7.18 -9.98 -3.56
C ILE A 11 7.34 -10.23 -5.07
N VAL A 12 8.56 -10.24 -5.57
CA VAL A 12 8.86 -10.53 -6.99
C VAL A 12 8.33 -11.91 -7.39
N ASP A 13 8.63 -12.95 -6.62
CA ASP A 13 8.26 -14.33 -6.92
C ASP A 13 6.73 -14.53 -6.94
N ARG A 14 6.02 -13.88 -6.03
CA ARG A 14 4.56 -13.94 -5.97
C ARG A 14 3.92 -13.25 -7.16
N ASN A 15 4.41 -12.08 -7.53
CA ASN A 15 3.83 -11.27 -8.60
C ASN A 15 4.21 -11.74 -10.01
N SER A 16 5.34 -12.44 -10.19
CA SER A 16 5.82 -12.88 -11.50
C SER A 16 4.86 -13.78 -12.30
N ARG A 17 3.86 -14.38 -11.65
CA ARG A 17 2.90 -15.33 -12.25
C ARG A 17 1.50 -14.76 -12.49
N GLN A 18 1.21 -13.52 -12.07
CA GLN A 18 -0.17 -13.01 -12.01
C GLN A 18 -0.50 -11.95 -13.09
N PHE A 19 0.49 -11.37 -13.76
CA PHE A 19 0.28 -10.21 -14.63
C PHE A 19 0.44 -10.54 -16.11
N ARG A 20 -0.34 -9.81 -16.94
CA ARG A 20 -0.34 -9.98 -18.41
C ARG A 20 0.88 -9.36 -19.08
N THR A 21 1.43 -8.31 -18.50
CA THR A 21 2.61 -7.63 -19.03
C THR A 21 3.72 -7.52 -17.98
N VAL A 22 4.97 -7.48 -18.45
CA VAL A 22 6.13 -7.24 -17.59
C VAL A 22 6.04 -5.87 -16.91
N GLY A 23 5.47 -4.86 -17.59
CA GLY A 23 5.30 -3.52 -17.03
C GLY A 23 4.36 -3.51 -15.82
N ASP A 24 3.19 -4.15 -15.94
CA ASP A 24 2.22 -4.24 -14.84
C ASP A 24 2.81 -5.03 -13.65
N MET A 25 3.50 -6.12 -13.94
CA MET A 25 4.19 -6.91 -12.90
C MET A 25 5.20 -6.06 -12.13
N VAL A 26 6.07 -5.33 -12.84
CA VAL A 26 7.07 -4.46 -12.20
C VAL A 26 6.43 -3.35 -11.39
N TYR A 27 5.36 -2.72 -11.92
CA TYR A 27 4.61 -1.70 -11.19
C TYR A 27 4.07 -2.23 -9.87
N GLU A 28 3.38 -3.39 -9.87
CA GLU A 28 2.81 -3.97 -8.65
C GLU A 28 3.88 -4.44 -7.66
N VAL A 29 4.99 -5.02 -8.13
CA VAL A 29 6.13 -5.38 -7.29
C VAL A 29 6.67 -4.16 -6.54
N LEU A 30 6.91 -3.07 -7.25
CA LEU A 30 7.45 -1.84 -6.65
C LEU A 30 6.44 -1.17 -5.73
N ARG A 31 5.17 -1.09 -6.15
CA ARG A 31 4.07 -0.57 -5.36
C ARG A 31 3.93 -1.32 -4.04
N GLU A 32 3.89 -2.63 -4.10
CA GLU A 32 3.81 -3.47 -2.91
C GLU A 32 5.03 -3.31 -2.00
N GLY A 33 6.24 -3.25 -2.58
CA GLY A 33 7.47 -3.00 -1.85
C GLY A 33 7.46 -1.67 -1.08
N ILE A 34 6.88 -0.61 -1.66
CA ILE A 34 6.71 0.69 -0.99
C ILE A 34 5.66 0.57 0.14
N LEU A 35 4.49 0.01 -0.16
CA LEU A 35 3.39 -0.06 0.81
C LEU A 35 3.71 -0.97 2.01
N LYS A 36 4.51 -2.01 1.81
CA LYS A 36 4.97 -2.91 2.88
C LYS A 36 6.24 -2.42 3.59
N GLY A 37 6.74 -1.24 3.22
CA GLY A 37 7.92 -0.65 3.85
C GLY A 37 9.24 -1.39 3.56
N VAL A 38 9.30 -2.17 2.48
CA VAL A 38 10.56 -2.75 1.98
C VAL A 38 11.46 -1.62 1.49
N PHE A 39 10.87 -0.65 0.79
CA PHE A 39 11.52 0.62 0.47
C PHE A 39 11.10 1.68 1.49
N ALA A 40 12.05 2.22 2.22
CA ALA A 40 11.79 3.19 3.26
C ALA A 40 11.35 4.57 2.69
N PRO A 41 10.50 5.33 3.39
CA PRO A 41 10.21 6.71 3.02
C PRO A 41 11.48 7.54 2.90
N GLY A 42 11.66 8.24 1.76
CA GLY A 42 12.86 8.99 1.42
C GLY A 42 13.97 8.16 0.78
N GLU A 43 13.79 6.87 0.60
CA GLU A 43 14.74 5.99 -0.06
C GLU A 43 14.80 6.27 -1.57
N ARG A 44 16.00 6.19 -2.13
CA ARG A 44 16.25 6.35 -3.55
C ARG A 44 16.07 5.02 -4.28
N LEU A 45 15.18 4.97 -5.25
CA LEU A 45 14.93 3.82 -6.11
C LEU A 45 15.83 3.90 -7.36
N ARG A 46 16.82 3.03 -7.43
CA ARG A 46 17.79 2.99 -8.54
C ARG A 46 17.33 2.01 -9.60
N GLN A 47 17.05 2.51 -10.80
CA GLN A 47 16.51 1.70 -11.92
C GLN A 47 17.38 0.47 -12.23
N ASP A 48 18.70 0.63 -12.15
CA ASP A 48 19.64 -0.45 -12.46
C ASP A 48 19.54 -1.59 -11.44
N GLN A 49 19.53 -1.25 -10.16
CA GLN A 49 19.42 -2.21 -9.07
C GLN A 49 18.05 -2.92 -9.07
N LEU A 50 16.99 -2.17 -9.32
CA LEU A 50 15.65 -2.74 -9.42
C LEU A 50 15.50 -3.67 -10.63
N ALA A 51 16.05 -3.29 -11.78
CA ALA A 51 16.04 -4.12 -12.99
C ALA A 51 16.78 -5.44 -12.78
N GLU A 52 17.93 -5.38 -12.11
CA GLU A 52 18.73 -6.56 -11.75
C GLU A 52 18.00 -7.46 -10.75
N ALA A 53 17.45 -6.88 -9.67
CA ALA A 53 16.75 -7.62 -8.62
C ALA A 53 15.45 -8.30 -9.10
N ILE A 54 14.72 -7.67 -10.05
CA ILE A 54 13.49 -8.22 -10.62
C ILE A 54 13.78 -9.16 -11.80
N GLY A 55 14.99 -9.09 -12.40
CA GLY A 55 15.34 -9.89 -13.57
C GLY A 55 14.77 -9.37 -14.89
N VAL A 56 14.61 -8.04 -15.03
CA VAL A 56 14.04 -7.38 -16.22
C VAL A 56 14.97 -6.31 -16.79
N SER A 57 14.65 -5.76 -17.97
CA SER A 57 15.35 -4.61 -18.51
C SER A 57 14.93 -3.30 -17.78
N ARG A 58 15.70 -2.21 -17.98
CA ARG A 58 15.40 -0.89 -17.37
C ARG A 58 14.11 -0.25 -17.91
N ILE A 59 13.68 -0.62 -19.12
CA ILE A 59 12.52 0.00 -19.76
C ILE A 59 11.24 -0.20 -18.94
N PRO A 60 10.80 -1.43 -18.58
CA PRO A 60 9.62 -1.63 -17.74
C PRO A 60 9.77 -1.01 -16.35
N VAL A 61 10.97 -1.00 -15.76
CA VAL A 61 11.21 -0.35 -14.46
C VAL A 61 10.98 1.16 -14.55
N ARG A 62 11.49 1.81 -15.59
CA ARG A 62 11.27 3.24 -15.80
C ARG A 62 9.80 3.57 -15.99
N SER A 63 9.07 2.75 -16.77
CA SER A 63 7.63 2.92 -16.97
C SER A 63 6.86 2.78 -15.65
N ALA A 64 7.16 1.76 -14.86
CA ALA A 64 6.56 1.54 -13.55
C ALA A 64 6.84 2.71 -12.58
N LEU A 65 8.07 3.23 -12.55
CA LEU A 65 8.39 4.40 -11.71
C LEU A 65 7.62 5.64 -12.12
N LEU A 66 7.37 5.88 -13.42
CA LEU A 66 6.54 7.00 -13.87
C LEU A 66 5.07 6.84 -13.44
N GLN A 67 4.55 5.62 -13.44
CA GLN A 67 3.21 5.35 -12.92
C GLN A 67 3.14 5.58 -11.39
N LEU A 68 4.13 5.10 -10.65
CA LEU A 68 4.22 5.32 -9.20
C LEU A 68 4.35 6.82 -8.84
N GLU A 69 4.99 7.63 -9.68
CA GLU A 69 5.00 9.09 -9.53
C GLU A 69 3.61 9.69 -9.76
N ALA A 70 2.89 9.26 -10.80
CA ALA A 70 1.52 9.68 -11.04
C ALA A 70 0.57 9.31 -9.89
N ASP A 71 0.81 8.18 -9.23
CA ASP A 71 0.07 7.74 -8.04
C ASP A 71 0.53 8.41 -6.73
N GLY A 72 1.56 9.27 -6.80
CA GLY A 72 2.07 9.99 -5.63
C GLY A 72 2.86 9.14 -4.65
N LEU A 73 3.32 7.94 -5.03
CA LEU A 73 4.12 7.06 -4.16
C LEU A 73 5.60 7.43 -4.16
N ILE A 74 6.07 8.04 -5.25
CA ILE A 74 7.44 8.52 -5.39
C ILE A 74 7.45 9.92 -6.02
N THR A 75 8.61 10.57 -6.00
CA THR A 75 8.88 11.80 -6.73
C THR A 75 10.21 11.71 -7.46
N PHE A 76 10.26 12.16 -8.72
CA PHE A 76 11.53 12.32 -9.43
C PHE A 76 12.19 13.66 -9.07
N HIS A 77 13.35 13.57 -8.47
CA HIS A 77 14.17 14.74 -8.17
C HIS A 77 15.29 14.92 -9.20
N PRO A 78 15.58 16.16 -9.63
CA PRO A 78 16.76 16.45 -10.43
C PRO A 78 18.02 15.90 -9.71
N TYR A 79 18.88 15.20 -10.43
CA TYR A 79 20.14 14.61 -9.95
C TYR A 79 20.03 13.48 -8.94
N ARG A 80 18.86 13.28 -8.28
CA ARG A 80 18.63 12.19 -7.31
C ARG A 80 17.85 11.02 -7.89
N GLY A 81 17.09 11.24 -8.98
CA GLY A 81 16.21 10.23 -9.56
C GLY A 81 14.93 9.99 -8.73
N ALA A 82 14.37 8.81 -8.83
CA ALA A 82 13.16 8.41 -8.12
C ALA A 82 13.42 8.23 -6.62
N VAL A 83 12.57 8.84 -5.79
CA VAL A 83 12.65 8.78 -4.31
C VAL A 83 11.27 8.49 -3.75
N VAL A 84 11.18 7.54 -2.81
CA VAL A 84 9.91 7.20 -2.12
C VAL A 84 9.42 8.40 -1.31
N ASN A 85 8.14 8.75 -1.48
CA ASN A 85 7.57 9.90 -0.80
C ASN A 85 7.52 9.67 0.71
N LYS A 86 7.69 10.77 1.44
CA LYS A 86 7.61 10.80 2.89
C LYS A 86 6.55 11.80 3.29
N LEU A 87 5.51 11.33 3.97
CA LEU A 87 4.51 12.20 4.54
C LEU A 87 5.09 12.95 5.75
N THR A 88 4.86 14.23 5.81
CA THR A 88 5.14 15.05 6.99
C THR A 88 4.05 14.82 8.06
N PRO A 89 4.33 15.13 9.33
CA PRO A 89 3.30 15.07 10.38
C PRO A 89 2.07 15.97 10.09
N ASP A 90 2.26 17.09 9.41
CA ASP A 90 1.16 17.99 9.06
C ASP A 90 0.30 17.42 7.94
N GLU A 91 0.88 16.87 6.87
CA GLU A 91 0.15 16.14 5.82
C GLU A 91 -0.60 14.94 6.40
N MET A 92 0.01 14.20 7.33
CA MET A 92 -0.68 13.11 8.03
C MET A 92 -1.90 13.61 8.78
N ARG A 93 -1.78 14.76 9.49
CA ARG A 93 -2.91 15.35 10.22
C ARG A 93 -4.04 15.75 9.28
N GLU A 94 -3.73 16.42 8.17
CA GLU A 94 -4.72 16.81 7.16
C GLU A 94 -5.46 15.59 6.58
N ILE A 95 -4.74 14.51 6.28
CA ILE A 95 -5.35 13.24 5.80
C ILE A 95 -6.34 12.70 6.86
N TYR A 96 -5.96 12.67 8.15
CA TYR A 96 -6.84 12.17 9.20
C TYR A 96 -8.05 13.08 9.44
N GLU A 97 -7.91 14.41 9.32
CA GLU A 97 -9.02 15.34 9.40
C GLU A 97 -10.04 15.13 8.29
N LEU A 98 -9.59 14.97 7.04
CA LEU A 98 -10.44 14.65 5.90
C LEU A 98 -11.13 13.28 6.06
N ARG A 99 -10.39 12.28 6.50
CA ARG A 99 -10.95 10.95 6.80
C ARG A 99 -12.04 11.02 7.85
N ALA A 100 -11.83 11.75 8.94
CA ALA A 100 -12.82 11.89 9.99
C ALA A 100 -14.15 12.46 9.48
N VAL A 101 -14.10 13.44 8.58
CA VAL A 101 -15.30 14.02 7.95
C VAL A 101 -16.03 12.98 7.08
N LEU A 102 -15.28 12.28 6.21
CA LEU A 102 -15.83 11.27 5.30
C LEU A 102 -16.39 10.07 6.05
N GLU A 103 -15.65 9.54 7.02
CA GLU A 103 -16.06 8.40 7.85
C GLU A 103 -17.29 8.75 8.69
N ALA A 104 -17.35 9.94 9.28
CA ALA A 104 -18.55 10.38 10.00
C ALA A 104 -19.78 10.52 9.09
N HIS A 105 -19.60 10.92 7.82
CA HIS A 105 -20.69 10.98 6.85
C HIS A 105 -21.14 9.58 6.43
N ALA A 106 -20.22 8.69 6.13
CA ALA A 106 -20.51 7.31 5.76
C ALA A 106 -21.22 6.56 6.89
N LEU A 107 -20.73 6.70 8.13
CA LEU A 107 -21.33 6.10 9.31
C LEU A 107 -22.76 6.58 9.55
N ARG A 108 -23.04 7.88 9.41
CA ARG A 108 -24.42 8.40 9.51
C ARG A 108 -25.38 7.77 8.51
N LYS A 109 -24.90 7.43 7.30
CA LYS A 109 -25.71 6.71 6.31
C LYS A 109 -25.89 5.23 6.68
N ALA A 110 -24.83 4.58 7.13
CA ALA A 110 -24.84 3.17 7.50
C ALA A 110 -25.77 2.88 8.70
N ILE A 111 -25.83 3.76 9.70
CA ILE A 111 -26.70 3.62 10.88
C ILE A 111 -28.17 3.44 10.49
N GLY A 112 -28.66 4.11 9.45
CA GLY A 112 -30.04 3.96 8.98
C GLY A 112 -30.40 2.56 8.44
N ALA A 113 -29.40 1.77 8.05
CA ALA A 113 -29.55 0.40 7.55
C ALA A 113 -29.01 -0.67 8.53
N MET A 114 -28.63 -0.28 9.73
CA MET A 114 -28.04 -1.17 10.73
C MET A 114 -29.10 -2.04 11.39
N THR A 115 -28.99 -3.36 11.25
CA THR A 115 -29.80 -4.32 11.99
C THR A 115 -29.06 -4.85 13.21
N PRO A 116 -29.78 -5.41 14.22
CA PRO A 116 -29.13 -6.03 15.37
C PRO A 116 -28.12 -7.13 14.99
N GLU A 117 -28.45 -7.92 13.96
CA GLU A 117 -27.58 -9.00 13.46
C GLU A 117 -26.31 -8.43 12.83
N ARG A 118 -26.42 -7.38 12.03
CA ARG A 118 -25.27 -6.70 11.42
C ARG A 118 -24.39 -6.05 12.49
N LEU A 119 -25.00 -5.45 13.49
CA LEU A 119 -24.26 -4.87 14.61
C LEU A 119 -23.48 -5.94 15.39
N ALA A 120 -24.10 -7.08 15.70
CA ALA A 120 -23.43 -8.18 16.37
C ALA A 120 -22.25 -8.76 15.56
N HIS A 121 -22.42 -8.84 14.23
CA HIS A 121 -21.34 -9.26 13.33
C HIS A 121 -20.17 -8.26 13.33
N LEU A 122 -20.43 -6.97 13.23
CA LEU A 122 -19.40 -5.91 13.31
C LEU A 122 -18.68 -5.90 14.65
N GLU A 123 -19.39 -6.14 15.77
CA GLU A 123 -18.77 -6.27 17.09
C GLU A 123 -17.83 -7.48 17.17
N GLN A 124 -18.17 -8.57 16.51
CA GLN A 124 -17.29 -9.74 16.41
C GLN A 124 -16.03 -9.41 15.60
N LEU A 125 -16.18 -8.83 14.41
CA LEU A 125 -15.06 -8.42 13.57
C LEU A 125 -14.13 -7.42 14.31
N ALA A 126 -14.69 -6.49 15.06
CA ALA A 126 -13.91 -5.55 15.86
C ALA A 126 -13.11 -6.23 16.97
N ARG A 127 -13.68 -7.28 17.61
CA ARG A 127 -12.94 -8.09 18.60
C ARG A 127 -11.80 -8.87 17.96
N GLU A 128 -12.03 -9.45 16.78
CA GLU A 128 -11.02 -10.19 16.02
C GLU A 128 -9.86 -9.25 15.61
N LEU A 129 -10.17 -8.05 15.10
CA LEU A 129 -9.18 -7.03 14.77
C LEU A 129 -8.26 -6.66 15.95
N ASN A 130 -8.83 -6.50 17.14
CA ASN A 130 -8.06 -6.15 18.34
C ASN A 130 -7.12 -7.28 18.82
N ALA A 131 -7.31 -8.50 18.35
CA ALA A 131 -6.48 -9.66 18.69
C ALA A 131 -5.32 -9.87 17.69
N ILE A 132 -5.32 -9.21 16.55
CA ILE A 132 -4.30 -9.37 15.50
C ILE A 132 -3.05 -8.58 15.87
N ALA A 133 -1.92 -9.27 15.98
CA ALA A 133 -0.60 -8.68 16.21
C ALA A 133 0.18 -8.43 14.92
N ASP A 134 -0.12 -9.18 13.85
CA ASP A 134 0.52 -9.02 12.54
C ASP A 134 -0.03 -7.82 11.78
N GLY A 135 0.85 -6.93 11.34
CA GLY A 135 0.45 -5.67 10.70
C GLY A 135 -0.20 -5.86 9.32
N GLU A 136 0.18 -6.87 8.54
CA GLU A 136 -0.38 -7.12 7.21
C GLU A 136 -1.78 -7.75 7.34
N GLU A 137 -1.93 -8.72 8.23
CA GLU A 137 -3.22 -9.32 8.54
C GLU A 137 -4.19 -8.27 9.12
N PHE A 138 -3.72 -7.42 10.03
CA PHE A 138 -4.51 -6.31 10.57
C PHE A 138 -5.03 -5.38 9.49
N LEU A 139 -4.19 -4.97 8.53
CA LEU A 139 -4.62 -4.08 7.44
C LEU A 139 -5.68 -4.73 6.56
N THR A 140 -5.54 -6.02 6.24
CA THR A 140 -6.50 -6.78 5.44
C THR A 140 -7.84 -6.86 6.15
N ARG A 141 -7.86 -7.30 7.41
CA ARG A 141 -9.06 -7.44 8.22
C ARG A 141 -9.73 -6.11 8.53
N ARG A 142 -8.93 -5.06 8.71
CA ARG A 142 -9.47 -3.70 8.89
C ARG A 142 -10.23 -3.24 7.64
N ASN A 143 -9.75 -3.52 6.45
CA ASN A 143 -10.44 -3.17 5.22
C ASN A 143 -11.75 -3.96 5.05
N GLU A 144 -11.77 -5.25 5.42
CA GLU A 144 -13.00 -6.04 5.49
C GLU A 144 -14.01 -5.43 6.46
N PHE A 145 -13.57 -5.08 7.67
CA PHE A 145 -14.43 -4.42 8.67
C PHE A 145 -15.06 -3.13 8.16
N TYR A 146 -14.28 -2.26 7.52
CA TYR A 146 -14.83 -1.02 6.95
C TYR A 146 -15.76 -1.27 5.77
N GLY A 147 -15.48 -2.29 4.93
CA GLY A 147 -16.36 -2.70 3.85
C GLY A 147 -17.72 -3.21 4.33
N GLU A 148 -17.76 -3.87 5.50
CA GLU A 148 -19.00 -4.31 6.14
C GLU A 148 -19.72 -3.19 6.90
N LEU A 149 -18.97 -2.18 7.38
CA LEU A 149 -19.51 -1.07 8.16
C LEU A 149 -20.26 -0.07 7.28
N TYR A 150 -19.78 0.22 6.06
CA TYR A 150 -20.32 1.23 5.14
C TYR A 150 -21.05 0.62 3.96
#